data_e3547d523bf941bf64664c38210278ea
#
_entry.id   e3547d523bf941bf64664c38210278ea
#
_cell.length_a   1.000
_cell.length_b   1.000
_cell.length_c   1.000
_cell.angle_alpha   90.00
_cell.angle_beta   90.00
_cell.angle_gamma   90.00
#
_symmetry.space_group_name_H-M   'P 1'
#
loop_
_entity.id
_entity.type
_entity.pdbx_description
1 polymer ?
#
loop_
_entity_poly.entity_id
_entity_poly.type
_entity_poly.pdbx_seq_one_letter_code
_entity_poly.pdbx_strand_id
1 'polypeptide(L)'
;MRQVELSLDQAEAYDHVAALLRAAGVDLENNLLVPGRERDARVTALIGKAGSGKTLLLSELYHAMRRIGVDVVSGDYEPRRNRTKRSLAILAPTNKAASVLRMKGVPATTIHRILYTPVYDPEYEKIADWLAGQSEKPQIEDLSEAALARAFEFYQNNKSIPGALAAAGLRGSDFITGWKRREDPLDIGFIDEASMLDDRQFEDLQQIFPILVLFGDPAQLAPVNQSGQMVFEKLEPEKQITLQRVHRQDADNPILDLAHALGDPALGFSDFEAMISHYAARDERVVLGQRVDVDLMARSPVLVWRNATRIRLISAFRRVYDAPETELLEGEPLICDGIELPLKHRKKRLDLE
;
A
#
# COMPACT_ATOMS: atom_id res chain seq x y z
N MET A 1 -8.51 -23.76 13.14
CA MET A 1 -7.92 -22.41 13.19
C MET A 1 -7.75 -22.05 14.65
N ARG A 2 -6.56 -21.61 15.07
CA ARG A 2 -6.40 -21.07 16.44
C ARG A 2 -7.26 -19.80 16.52
N GLN A 3 -8.13 -19.73 17.50
CA GLN A 3 -8.83 -18.50 17.84
C GLN A 3 -7.76 -17.50 18.30
N VAL A 4 -7.64 -16.39 17.62
CA VAL A 4 -6.71 -15.32 18.01
C VAL A 4 -7.34 -14.63 19.22
N GLU A 5 -6.63 -14.59 20.33
CA GLU A 5 -7.06 -13.91 21.53
C GLU A 5 -6.73 -12.42 21.41
N LEU A 6 -7.76 -11.59 21.22
CA LEU A 6 -7.63 -10.14 21.16
C LEU A 6 -7.43 -9.59 22.58
N SER A 7 -6.60 -8.55 22.71
CA SER A 7 -6.53 -7.77 23.95
C SER A 7 -7.80 -6.95 24.16
N LEU A 8 -8.02 -6.44 25.36
CA LEU A 8 -9.23 -5.70 25.69
C LEU A 8 -9.46 -4.50 24.77
N ASP A 9 -8.43 -3.71 24.53
CA ASP A 9 -8.51 -2.55 23.62
C ASP A 9 -8.72 -2.96 22.15
N GLN A 10 -8.17 -4.11 21.72
CA GLN A 10 -8.45 -4.67 20.40
C GLN A 10 -9.87 -5.21 20.28
N ALA A 11 -10.42 -5.82 21.33
CA ALA A 11 -11.80 -6.31 21.36
C ALA A 11 -12.78 -5.14 21.32
N GLU A 12 -12.56 -4.09 22.10
CA GLU A 12 -13.38 -2.86 22.07
C GLU A 12 -13.33 -2.20 20.67
N ALA A 13 -12.15 -2.14 20.05
CA ALA A 13 -11.99 -1.61 18.70
C ALA A 13 -12.71 -2.48 17.66
N TYR A 14 -12.65 -3.80 17.80
CA TYR A 14 -13.40 -4.74 16.96
C TYR A 14 -14.90 -4.50 17.05
N ASP A 15 -15.44 -4.39 18.26
CA ASP A 15 -16.86 -4.19 18.52
C ASP A 15 -17.34 -2.84 17.95
N HIS A 16 -16.52 -1.79 18.08
CA HIS A 16 -16.85 -0.50 17.50
C HIS A 16 -16.91 -0.56 15.96
N VAL A 17 -15.95 -1.19 15.30
CA VAL A 17 -16.00 -1.39 13.84
C VAL A 17 -17.15 -2.30 13.45
N ALA A 18 -17.46 -3.36 14.22
CA ALA A 18 -18.60 -4.23 13.99
C ALA A 18 -19.93 -3.45 14.06
N ALA A 19 -20.07 -2.54 15.02
CA ALA A 19 -21.24 -1.65 15.12
C ALA A 19 -21.37 -0.71 13.90
N LEU A 20 -20.25 -0.15 13.43
CA LEU A 20 -20.20 0.65 12.19
C LEU A 20 -20.63 -0.18 10.97
N LEU A 21 -20.12 -1.39 10.84
CA LEU A 21 -20.44 -2.30 9.73
C LEU A 21 -21.91 -2.76 9.78
N ARG A 22 -22.47 -2.99 10.98
CA ARG A 22 -23.89 -3.35 11.17
C ARG A 22 -24.80 -2.24 10.64
N ALA A 23 -24.45 -0.98 10.86
CA ALA A 23 -25.20 0.14 10.29
C ALA A 23 -25.18 0.14 8.75
N ALA A 24 -24.14 -0.40 8.13
CA ALA A 24 -24.04 -0.60 6.69
C ALA A 24 -24.68 -1.90 6.18
N GLY A 25 -25.33 -2.66 7.06
CA GLY A 25 -25.98 -3.92 6.72
C GLY A 25 -25.06 -5.15 6.77
N VAL A 26 -23.88 -5.04 7.40
CA VAL A 26 -22.96 -6.17 7.62
C VAL A 26 -22.92 -6.48 9.10
N ASP A 27 -23.70 -7.48 9.53
CA ASP A 27 -23.77 -7.90 10.93
C ASP A 27 -22.82 -9.06 11.20
N LEU A 28 -21.66 -8.73 11.81
CA LEU A 28 -20.63 -9.71 12.11
C LEU A 28 -21.02 -10.66 13.25
N GLU A 29 -21.85 -10.21 14.18
CA GLU A 29 -22.28 -10.98 15.34
C GLU A 29 -23.28 -12.09 14.93
N ASN A 30 -24.27 -11.72 14.11
CA ASN A 30 -25.31 -12.64 13.66
C ASN A 30 -24.98 -13.32 12.31
N ASN A 31 -23.83 -13.05 11.73
CA ASN A 31 -23.39 -13.53 10.41
C ASN A 31 -24.41 -13.23 9.30
N LEU A 32 -24.93 -12.00 9.27
CA LEU A 32 -25.99 -11.61 8.33
C LEU A 32 -25.55 -10.46 7.43
N LEU A 33 -25.95 -10.56 6.16
CA LEU A 33 -25.91 -9.46 5.20
C LEU A 33 -27.34 -8.96 4.97
N VAL A 34 -27.59 -7.69 5.30
CA VAL A 34 -28.90 -7.06 5.11
C VAL A 34 -28.85 -6.21 3.83
N PRO A 35 -29.62 -6.55 2.78
CA PRO A 35 -29.68 -5.76 1.58
C PRO A 35 -30.36 -4.40 1.82
N GLY A 36 -29.92 -3.34 1.11
CA GLY A 36 -30.70 -2.14 0.89
C GLY A 36 -30.76 -1.09 2.01
N ARG A 37 -29.86 -1.11 3.01
CA ARG A 37 -29.78 0.00 3.99
C ARG A 37 -29.08 1.23 3.42
N GLU A 38 -29.50 2.42 3.93
CA GLU A 38 -28.95 3.72 3.59
C GLU A 38 -27.42 3.75 3.69
N ARG A 39 -26.83 4.45 2.75
CA ARG A 39 -25.38 4.59 2.62
C ARG A 39 -24.93 5.89 3.29
N ASP A 40 -25.20 6.06 4.56
CA ASP A 40 -24.62 7.18 5.30
C ASP A 40 -23.09 7.07 5.33
N ALA A 41 -22.43 8.13 4.89
CA ALA A 41 -20.99 8.18 4.91
C ALA A 41 -20.47 8.15 6.35
N ARG A 42 -19.68 7.13 6.69
CA ARG A 42 -19.11 6.94 8.03
C ARG A 42 -17.63 6.62 7.93
N VAL A 43 -16.86 7.35 8.71
CA VAL A 43 -15.42 7.16 8.79
C VAL A 43 -15.05 6.92 10.25
N THR A 44 -14.23 5.91 10.50
CA THR A 44 -13.60 5.71 11.81
C THR A 44 -12.10 5.44 11.62
N ALA A 45 -11.29 5.82 12.60
CA ALA A 45 -9.86 5.58 12.61
C ALA A 45 -9.45 4.70 13.80
N LEU A 46 -8.70 3.65 13.52
CA LEU A 46 -8.02 2.81 14.48
C LEU A 46 -6.57 3.24 14.56
N ILE A 47 -6.22 3.95 15.61
CA ILE A 47 -4.93 4.60 15.80
C ILE A 47 -4.11 3.80 16.81
N GLY A 48 -2.84 3.58 16.53
CA GLY A 48 -1.96 2.92 17.48
C GLY A 48 -0.52 2.86 16.99
N LYS A 49 0.42 2.83 17.92
CA LYS A 49 1.85 2.70 17.61
C LYS A 49 2.17 1.37 16.92
N ALA A 50 3.35 1.28 16.32
CA ALA A 50 3.85 0.02 15.78
C ALA A 50 3.80 -1.08 16.85
N GLY A 51 3.30 -2.28 16.49
CA GLY A 51 3.14 -3.38 17.43
C GLY A 51 1.85 -3.39 18.26
N SER A 52 0.93 -2.42 18.09
CA SER A 52 -0.38 -2.43 18.78
C SER A 52 -1.39 -3.44 18.21
N GLY A 53 -1.04 -4.13 17.12
CA GLY A 53 -1.89 -5.17 16.53
C GLY A 53 -2.92 -4.68 15.52
N LYS A 54 -2.79 -3.48 14.97
CA LYS A 54 -3.67 -2.94 13.91
C LYS A 54 -3.90 -3.92 12.77
N THR A 55 -2.81 -4.47 12.22
CA THR A 55 -2.88 -5.43 11.10
C THR A 55 -3.56 -6.74 11.51
N LEU A 56 -3.40 -7.17 12.76
CA LEU A 56 -4.10 -8.34 13.29
C LEU A 56 -5.61 -8.09 13.31
N LEU A 57 -6.03 -6.97 13.85
CA LEU A 57 -7.43 -6.57 13.92
C LEU A 57 -8.05 -6.43 12.53
N LEU A 58 -7.33 -5.81 11.58
CA LEU A 58 -7.74 -5.73 10.17
C LEU A 58 -7.97 -7.13 9.58
N SER A 59 -7.04 -8.06 9.84
CA SER A 59 -7.13 -9.44 9.36
C SER A 59 -8.35 -10.18 9.94
N GLU A 60 -8.60 -10.04 11.23
CA GLU A 60 -9.75 -10.67 11.89
C GLU A 60 -11.10 -10.12 11.36
N LEU A 61 -11.21 -8.80 11.20
CA LEU A 61 -12.37 -8.16 10.57
C LEU A 61 -12.58 -8.65 9.14
N TYR A 62 -11.52 -8.72 8.34
CA TYR A 62 -11.56 -9.26 6.99
C TYR A 62 -12.07 -10.71 6.97
N HIS A 63 -11.51 -11.58 7.81
CA HIS A 63 -11.92 -12.98 7.87
C HIS A 63 -13.38 -13.13 8.32
N ALA A 64 -13.85 -12.31 9.27
CA ALA A 64 -15.23 -12.30 9.69
C ALA A 64 -16.17 -11.89 8.53
N MET A 65 -15.87 -10.80 7.83
CA MET A 65 -16.68 -10.35 6.69
C MET A 65 -16.68 -11.35 5.54
N ARG A 66 -15.56 -12.00 5.26
CA ARG A 66 -15.48 -13.02 4.22
C ARG A 66 -16.36 -14.24 4.54
N ARG A 67 -16.39 -14.67 5.80
CA ARG A 67 -17.25 -15.80 6.24
C ARG A 67 -18.72 -15.55 5.97
N ILE A 68 -19.19 -14.34 6.12
CA ILE A 68 -20.61 -13.98 5.87
C ILE A 68 -20.88 -13.62 4.40
N GLY A 69 -19.89 -13.72 3.52
CA GLY A 69 -20.05 -13.58 2.07
C GLY A 69 -19.93 -12.17 1.54
N VAL A 70 -19.25 -11.25 2.25
CA VAL A 70 -18.84 -9.96 1.68
C VAL A 70 -17.87 -10.21 0.53
N ASP A 71 -18.08 -9.53 -0.60
CA ASP A 71 -17.27 -9.68 -1.80
C ASP A 71 -16.01 -8.82 -1.70
N VAL A 72 -14.84 -9.43 -1.85
CA VAL A 72 -13.57 -8.70 -1.73
C VAL A 72 -13.11 -8.25 -3.11
N VAL A 73 -12.89 -6.96 -3.23
CA VAL A 73 -12.51 -6.28 -4.47
C VAL A 73 -11.00 -6.11 -4.53
N SER A 74 -10.40 -6.57 -5.62
CA SER A 74 -8.96 -6.34 -5.92
C SER A 74 -8.79 -5.26 -6.99
N GLY A 75 -7.56 -4.83 -7.24
CA GLY A 75 -7.25 -3.81 -8.25
C GLY A 75 -7.61 -4.21 -9.70
N ASP A 76 -7.85 -5.49 -9.94
CA ASP A 76 -8.21 -6.02 -11.27
C ASP A 76 -9.72 -6.30 -11.36
N TYR A 77 -10.53 -5.69 -10.50
CA TYR A 77 -11.98 -5.88 -10.57
C TYR A 77 -12.60 -5.08 -11.71
N GLU A 78 -13.55 -5.71 -12.39
CA GLU A 78 -14.42 -5.01 -13.33
C GLU A 78 -15.67 -4.51 -12.61
N PRO A 79 -16.12 -3.26 -12.85
CA PRO A 79 -17.36 -2.75 -12.29
C PRO A 79 -18.54 -3.61 -12.73
N ARG A 80 -19.21 -4.26 -11.81
CA ARG A 80 -20.42 -5.01 -12.10
C ARG A 80 -21.64 -4.11 -11.94
N ARG A 81 -22.46 -3.97 -12.96
CA ARG A 81 -23.68 -3.14 -12.96
C ARG A 81 -24.70 -3.55 -11.88
N ASN A 82 -24.72 -4.82 -11.47
CA ASN A 82 -25.65 -5.33 -10.45
C ASN A 82 -24.86 -6.07 -9.38
N ARG A 83 -24.45 -5.36 -8.31
CA ARG A 83 -23.89 -6.00 -7.12
C ARG A 83 -25.02 -6.36 -6.15
N THR A 84 -25.25 -7.64 -5.99
CA THR A 84 -26.16 -8.17 -4.95
C THR A 84 -25.47 -8.31 -3.59
N LYS A 85 -24.15 -8.27 -3.54
CA LYS A 85 -23.34 -8.44 -2.33
C LYS A 85 -22.62 -7.15 -1.97
N ARG A 86 -22.44 -6.94 -0.67
CA ARG A 86 -21.56 -5.87 -0.17
C ARG A 86 -20.13 -6.11 -0.59
N SER A 87 -19.43 -5.05 -0.93
CA SER A 87 -18.04 -5.08 -1.37
C SER A 87 -17.11 -4.53 -0.29
N LEU A 88 -15.96 -5.17 -0.14
CA LEU A 88 -14.86 -4.73 0.71
C LEU A 88 -13.61 -4.54 -0.15
N ALA A 89 -12.97 -3.39 -0.07
CA ALA A 89 -11.62 -3.19 -0.59
C ALA A 89 -10.65 -2.96 0.58
N ILE A 90 -9.51 -3.65 0.55
CA ILE A 90 -8.43 -3.48 1.52
C ILE A 90 -7.28 -2.82 0.80
N LEU A 91 -6.92 -1.63 1.25
CA LEU A 91 -6.08 -0.70 0.53
C LEU A 91 -4.87 -0.28 1.36
N ALA A 92 -3.76 -0.01 0.68
CA ALA A 92 -2.58 0.57 1.28
C ALA A 92 -1.99 1.65 0.35
N PRO A 93 -1.27 2.65 0.88
CA PRO A 93 -0.69 3.72 0.05
C PRO A 93 0.38 3.23 -0.91
N THR A 94 1.11 2.18 -0.54
CA THR A 94 2.26 1.67 -1.30
C THR A 94 2.11 0.19 -1.67
N ASN A 95 2.76 -0.22 -2.75
CA ASN A 95 2.83 -1.65 -3.14
C ASN A 95 3.44 -2.51 -2.03
N LYS A 96 4.48 -2.01 -1.35
CA LYS A 96 5.15 -2.74 -0.26
C LYS A 96 4.19 -2.98 0.91
N ALA A 97 3.45 -1.98 1.36
CA ALA A 97 2.46 -2.14 2.42
C ALA A 97 1.35 -3.13 2.03
N ALA A 98 0.83 -3.03 0.79
CA ALA A 98 -0.13 -3.99 0.27
C ALA A 98 0.44 -5.42 0.21
N SER A 99 1.73 -5.56 -0.15
CA SER A 99 2.41 -6.86 -0.20
C SER A 99 2.52 -7.50 1.19
N VAL A 100 2.89 -6.74 2.21
CA VAL A 100 2.95 -7.22 3.60
C VAL A 100 1.60 -7.77 4.07
N LEU A 101 0.49 -7.11 3.71
CA LEU A 101 -0.85 -7.61 4.00
C LEU A 101 -1.15 -8.91 3.24
N ARG A 102 -0.78 -8.99 1.95
CA ARG A 102 -0.97 -10.22 1.14
C ARG A 102 -0.18 -11.41 1.70
N MET A 103 1.05 -11.19 2.15
CA MET A 103 1.86 -12.24 2.82
C MET A 103 1.19 -12.76 4.09
N LYS A 104 0.39 -11.95 4.78
CA LYS A 104 -0.43 -12.34 5.93
C LYS A 104 -1.79 -12.93 5.54
N GLY A 105 -2.04 -13.18 4.25
CA GLY A 105 -3.28 -13.78 3.75
C GLY A 105 -4.44 -12.79 3.57
N VAL A 106 -4.18 -11.48 3.67
CA VAL A 106 -5.17 -10.42 3.46
C VAL A 106 -5.04 -9.88 2.03
N PRO A 107 -6.07 -9.98 1.18
CA PRO A 107 -5.99 -9.55 -0.23
C PRO A 107 -6.02 -8.04 -0.38
N ALA A 108 -4.91 -7.39 -0.12
CA ALA A 108 -4.76 -5.95 -0.23
C ALA A 108 -4.22 -5.51 -1.59
N THR A 109 -4.59 -4.30 -2.00
CA THR A 109 -4.06 -3.62 -3.19
C THR A 109 -3.74 -2.15 -2.87
N THR A 110 -3.17 -1.42 -3.82
CA THR A 110 -2.90 0.00 -3.58
C THR A 110 -4.16 0.85 -3.77
N ILE A 111 -4.23 1.95 -3.01
CA ILE A 111 -5.28 2.97 -3.14
C ILE A 111 -5.41 3.41 -4.59
N HIS A 112 -4.28 3.70 -5.23
CA HIS A 112 -4.25 4.17 -6.60
C HIS A 112 -4.95 3.21 -7.59
N ARG A 113 -4.77 1.90 -7.43
CA ARG A 113 -5.40 0.90 -8.31
C ARG A 113 -6.92 0.83 -8.21
N ILE A 114 -7.46 1.17 -7.06
CA ILE A 114 -8.91 1.17 -6.85
C ILE A 114 -9.51 2.52 -7.24
N LEU A 115 -8.85 3.63 -6.89
CA LEU A 115 -9.41 4.97 -7.11
C LEU A 115 -9.29 5.45 -8.54
N TYR A 116 -8.21 5.10 -9.25
CA TYR A 116 -7.89 5.75 -10.52
C TYR A 116 -7.76 4.77 -11.68
N THR A 117 -8.11 5.26 -12.86
CA THR A 117 -7.82 4.64 -14.16
C THR A 117 -6.85 5.53 -14.93
N PRO A 118 -5.88 4.97 -15.66
CA PRO A 118 -4.98 5.77 -16.47
C PRO A 118 -5.75 6.48 -17.61
N VAL A 119 -5.37 7.70 -17.88
CA VAL A 119 -5.75 8.46 -19.09
C VAL A 119 -4.58 8.36 -20.04
N TYR A 120 -4.81 7.79 -21.19
CA TYR A 120 -3.77 7.61 -22.20
C TYR A 120 -3.66 8.82 -23.11
N ASP A 121 -2.49 9.04 -23.66
CA ASP A 121 -2.29 9.97 -24.76
C ASP A 121 -3.18 9.58 -25.94
N PRO A 122 -3.87 10.52 -26.63
CA PRO A 122 -4.77 10.20 -27.74
C PRO A 122 -4.11 9.46 -28.90
N GLU A 123 -2.82 9.62 -29.14
CA GLU A 123 -2.10 8.84 -30.16
C GLU A 123 -1.93 7.39 -29.74
N TYR A 124 -1.66 7.16 -28.46
CA TYR A 124 -1.53 5.80 -27.91
C TYR A 124 -2.87 5.15 -27.63
N GLU A 125 -3.93 5.93 -27.41
CA GLU A 125 -5.30 5.41 -27.33
C GLU A 125 -5.72 4.74 -28.63
N LYS A 126 -5.31 5.27 -29.80
CA LYS A 126 -5.52 4.62 -31.11
C LYS A 126 -4.87 3.24 -31.19
N ILE A 127 -3.68 3.06 -30.58
CA ILE A 127 -3.04 1.72 -30.50
C ILE A 127 -3.87 0.81 -29.60
N ALA A 128 -4.37 1.31 -28.46
CA ALA A 128 -5.18 0.55 -27.54
C ALA A 128 -6.48 0.06 -28.20
N ASP A 129 -7.17 0.94 -28.91
CA ASP A 129 -8.40 0.63 -29.65
C ASP A 129 -8.16 -0.40 -30.76
N TRP A 130 -7.07 -0.25 -31.50
CA TRP A 130 -6.67 -1.25 -32.50
C TRP A 130 -6.37 -2.62 -31.88
N LEU A 131 -5.61 -2.65 -30.78
CA LEU A 131 -5.31 -3.90 -30.08
C LEU A 131 -6.58 -4.57 -29.54
N ALA A 132 -7.55 -3.77 -29.10
CA ALA A 132 -8.87 -4.24 -28.66
C ALA A 132 -9.82 -4.64 -29.82
N GLY A 133 -9.43 -4.41 -31.07
CA GLY A 133 -10.24 -4.70 -32.26
C GLY A 133 -11.35 -3.66 -32.52
N GLN A 134 -11.23 -2.47 -31.94
CA GLN A 134 -12.22 -1.39 -32.09
C GLN A 134 -11.89 -0.41 -33.22
N SER A 135 -10.66 -0.42 -33.72
CA SER A 135 -10.20 0.41 -34.81
C SER A 135 -9.23 -0.32 -35.75
N GLU A 136 -8.94 0.31 -36.90
CA GLU A 136 -7.89 -0.15 -37.82
C GLU A 136 -6.49 0.12 -37.25
N LYS A 137 -5.46 -0.54 -37.82
CA LYS A 137 -4.07 -0.37 -37.42
C LYS A 137 -3.64 1.10 -37.60
N PRO A 138 -3.22 1.79 -36.51
CA PRO A 138 -2.83 3.19 -36.61
C PRO A 138 -1.45 3.34 -37.26
N GLN A 139 -1.27 4.46 -37.96
CA GLN A 139 0.05 4.96 -38.35
C GLN A 139 0.47 6.01 -37.31
N ILE A 140 1.59 5.79 -36.62
CA ILE A 140 2.13 6.71 -35.61
C ILE A 140 3.55 7.04 -36.04
N GLU A 141 3.84 8.34 -36.12
CA GLU A 141 5.05 8.87 -36.71
C GLU A 141 6.33 8.39 -35.98
N ASP A 142 6.25 8.23 -34.66
CA ASP A 142 7.39 7.83 -33.81
C ASP A 142 7.49 6.31 -33.54
N LEU A 143 6.61 5.50 -34.11
CA LEU A 143 6.58 4.05 -33.88
C LEU A 143 6.81 3.24 -35.15
N SER A 144 7.85 2.43 -35.12
CA SER A 144 8.15 1.53 -36.24
C SER A 144 7.07 0.41 -36.38
N GLU A 145 6.88 -0.07 -37.59
CA GLU A 145 6.04 -1.23 -37.89
C GLU A 145 6.40 -2.47 -37.02
N ALA A 146 7.69 -2.66 -36.75
CA ALA A 146 8.18 -3.74 -35.91
C ALA A 146 7.76 -3.55 -34.43
N ALA A 147 7.69 -2.31 -33.94
CA ALA A 147 7.21 -2.01 -32.59
C ALA A 147 5.72 -2.33 -32.46
N LEU A 148 4.89 -1.91 -33.42
CA LEU A 148 3.48 -2.23 -33.45
C LEU A 148 3.23 -3.75 -33.55
N ALA A 149 4.04 -4.47 -34.32
CA ALA A 149 3.96 -5.93 -34.41
C ALA A 149 4.25 -6.61 -33.06
N ARG A 150 5.27 -6.16 -32.31
CA ARG A 150 5.55 -6.66 -30.96
C ARG A 150 4.41 -6.36 -29.99
N ALA A 151 3.83 -5.16 -30.06
CA ALA A 151 2.66 -4.79 -29.25
C ALA A 151 1.48 -5.74 -29.51
N PHE A 152 1.19 -6.00 -30.78
CA PHE A 152 0.09 -6.87 -31.19
C PHE A 152 0.31 -8.32 -30.72
N GLU A 153 1.50 -8.88 -30.94
CA GLU A 153 1.86 -10.23 -30.48
C GLU A 153 1.74 -10.35 -28.95
N PHE A 154 2.27 -9.36 -28.21
CA PHE A 154 2.13 -9.34 -26.76
C PHE A 154 0.69 -9.29 -26.31
N TYR A 155 -0.13 -8.45 -26.94
CA TYR A 155 -1.55 -8.32 -26.59
C TYR A 155 -2.33 -9.60 -26.89
N GLN A 156 -2.09 -10.27 -28.01
CA GLN A 156 -2.76 -11.52 -28.33
C GLN A 156 -2.53 -12.57 -27.25
N ASN A 157 -1.32 -12.62 -26.70
CA ASN A 157 -0.94 -13.58 -25.67
C ASN A 157 -1.36 -13.21 -24.25
N ASN A 158 -1.46 -11.90 -23.93
CA ASN A 158 -1.53 -11.42 -22.54
C ASN A 158 -2.74 -10.56 -22.25
N LYS A 159 -3.43 -10.01 -23.28
CA LYS A 159 -4.60 -9.13 -23.17
C LYS A 159 -4.38 -7.93 -22.24
N SER A 160 -3.14 -7.40 -22.19
CA SER A 160 -2.76 -6.21 -21.43
C SER A 160 -2.31 -5.10 -22.36
N ILE A 161 -3.06 -4.00 -22.42
CA ILE A 161 -2.71 -2.83 -23.24
C ILE A 161 -1.43 -2.17 -22.72
N PRO A 162 -1.27 -1.86 -21.42
CA PRO A 162 -0.02 -1.30 -20.93
C PRO A 162 1.20 -2.18 -21.19
N GLY A 163 1.05 -3.50 -21.06
CA GLY A 163 2.11 -4.45 -21.36
C GLY A 163 2.44 -4.51 -22.84
N ALA A 164 1.45 -4.39 -23.74
CA ALA A 164 1.65 -4.33 -25.19
C ALA A 164 2.40 -3.05 -25.59
N LEU A 165 2.04 -1.90 -25.01
CA LEU A 165 2.72 -0.62 -25.24
C LEU A 165 4.18 -0.70 -24.75
N ALA A 166 4.42 -1.30 -23.58
CA ALA A 166 5.77 -1.54 -23.09
C ALA A 166 6.58 -2.47 -24.02
N ALA A 167 5.96 -3.50 -24.59
CA ALA A 167 6.60 -4.36 -25.59
C ALA A 167 6.94 -3.65 -26.90
N ALA A 168 6.21 -2.58 -27.22
CA ALA A 168 6.54 -1.67 -28.32
C ALA A 168 7.75 -0.77 -28.00
N GLY A 169 8.23 -0.75 -26.76
CA GLY A 169 9.34 0.08 -26.31
C GLY A 169 8.90 1.39 -25.64
N LEU A 170 7.61 1.57 -25.37
CA LEU A 170 7.06 2.75 -24.72
C LEU A 170 7.07 2.57 -23.20
N ARG A 171 7.45 3.62 -22.47
CA ARG A 171 7.39 3.64 -21.00
C ARG A 171 6.03 4.17 -20.53
N GLY A 172 5.61 3.83 -19.33
CA GLY A 172 4.36 4.35 -18.77
C GLY A 172 4.29 5.88 -18.77
N SER A 173 5.42 6.56 -18.57
CA SER A 173 5.56 8.02 -18.68
C SER A 173 5.31 8.57 -20.08
N ASP A 174 5.40 7.75 -21.10
CA ASP A 174 5.33 8.20 -22.49
C ASP A 174 3.89 8.19 -23.00
N PHE A 175 3.00 7.42 -22.38
CA PHE A 175 1.62 7.24 -22.86
C PHE A 175 0.52 7.45 -21.81
N ILE A 176 0.87 7.57 -20.52
CA ILE A 176 -0.10 7.95 -19.47
C ILE A 176 0.04 9.45 -19.23
N THR A 177 -0.94 10.23 -19.69
CA THR A 177 -0.99 11.68 -19.53
C THR A 177 -1.61 12.12 -18.21
N GLY A 178 -2.33 11.22 -17.55
CA GLY A 178 -2.99 11.51 -16.29
C GLY A 178 -3.74 10.33 -15.72
N TRP A 179 -4.46 10.59 -14.65
CA TRP A 179 -5.27 9.61 -13.96
C TRP A 179 -6.66 10.16 -13.74
N LYS A 180 -7.68 9.41 -14.13
CA LYS A 180 -9.08 9.75 -13.90
C LYS A 180 -9.60 8.95 -12.72
N ARG A 181 -10.27 9.61 -11.77
CA ARG A 181 -10.93 8.91 -10.67
C ARG A 181 -12.05 8.02 -11.20
N ARG A 182 -12.18 6.85 -10.63
CA ARG A 182 -13.32 5.96 -10.88
C ARG A 182 -14.58 6.54 -10.23
N GLU A 183 -15.71 6.35 -10.89
CA GLU A 183 -17.01 6.83 -10.42
C GLU A 183 -17.87 5.71 -9.81
N ASP A 184 -17.42 4.44 -9.94
CA ASP A 184 -18.16 3.28 -9.46
C ASP A 184 -18.10 3.18 -7.92
N PRO A 185 -19.23 3.33 -7.22
CA PRO A 185 -19.24 3.26 -5.77
C PRO A 185 -18.96 1.83 -5.28
N LEU A 186 -18.17 1.74 -4.23
CA LEU A 186 -17.94 0.54 -3.43
C LEU A 186 -18.61 0.70 -2.07
N ASP A 187 -18.68 -0.35 -1.25
CA ASP A 187 -19.40 -0.26 0.03
C ASP A 187 -18.46 0.05 1.20
N ILE A 188 -17.38 -0.73 1.34
CA ILE A 188 -16.50 -0.68 2.52
C ILE A 188 -15.05 -0.59 2.08
N GLY A 189 -14.30 0.38 2.62
CA GLY A 189 -12.87 0.54 2.46
C GLY A 189 -12.12 0.38 3.78
N PHE A 190 -11.14 -0.52 3.83
CA PHE A 190 -10.16 -0.62 4.90
C PHE A 190 -8.84 -0.08 4.37
N ILE A 191 -8.31 0.94 5.03
CA ILE A 191 -7.10 1.63 4.61
C ILE A 191 -6.01 1.39 5.65
N ASP A 192 -5.03 0.56 5.33
CA ASP A 192 -3.83 0.38 6.16
C ASP A 192 -2.80 1.48 5.88
N GLU A 193 -1.94 1.78 6.84
CA GLU A 193 -0.94 2.86 6.79
C GLU A 193 -1.57 4.24 6.44
N ALA A 194 -2.74 4.55 7.02
CA ALA A 194 -3.50 5.76 6.74
C ALA A 194 -2.76 7.07 7.12
N SER A 195 -1.68 7.00 7.90
CA SER A 195 -0.77 8.12 8.18
C SER A 195 -0.14 8.73 6.91
N MET A 196 -0.03 7.95 5.83
CA MET A 196 0.52 8.38 4.56
C MET A 196 -0.53 8.97 3.59
N LEU A 197 -1.82 9.00 3.96
CA LEU A 197 -2.87 9.56 3.11
C LEU A 197 -2.77 11.08 3.02
N ASP A 198 -2.86 11.59 1.81
CA ASP A 198 -3.09 13.01 1.58
C ASP A 198 -4.58 13.37 1.59
N ASP A 199 -4.88 14.67 1.76
CA ASP A 199 -6.24 15.16 1.87
C ASP A 199 -7.07 14.84 0.61
N ARG A 200 -6.47 14.96 -0.57
CA ARG A 200 -7.13 14.66 -1.84
C ARG A 200 -7.47 13.17 -1.98
N GLN A 201 -6.52 12.31 -1.63
CA GLN A 201 -6.78 10.87 -1.63
C GLN A 201 -7.88 10.50 -0.63
N PHE A 202 -7.90 11.15 0.53
CA PHE A 202 -8.94 10.93 1.52
C PHE A 202 -10.32 11.37 1.03
N GLU A 203 -10.44 12.54 0.41
CA GLU A 203 -11.66 13.00 -0.22
C GLU A 203 -12.13 12.06 -1.34
N ASP A 204 -11.22 11.60 -2.20
CA ASP A 204 -11.53 10.65 -3.27
C ASP A 204 -12.03 9.30 -2.72
N LEU A 205 -11.42 8.82 -1.61
CA LEU A 205 -11.88 7.62 -0.92
C LEU A 205 -13.29 7.76 -0.35
N GLN A 206 -13.61 8.90 0.27
CA GLN A 206 -14.94 9.16 0.82
C GLN A 206 -16.04 9.22 -0.25
N GLN A 207 -15.70 9.59 -1.48
CA GLN A 207 -16.65 9.62 -2.59
C GLN A 207 -16.96 8.22 -3.14
N ILE A 208 -16.03 7.27 -3.00
CA ILE A 208 -16.18 5.89 -3.48
C ILE A 208 -16.71 4.97 -2.39
N PHE A 209 -16.26 5.17 -1.14
CA PHE A 209 -16.61 4.33 -0.01
C PHE A 209 -17.47 5.08 1.01
N PRO A 210 -18.76 4.74 1.16
CA PRO A 210 -19.55 5.29 2.26
C PRO A 210 -19.05 4.84 3.64
N ILE A 211 -18.44 3.67 3.73
CA ILE A 211 -17.83 3.19 4.98
C ILE A 211 -16.31 3.11 4.82
N LEU A 212 -15.59 3.87 5.64
CA LEU A 212 -14.13 3.86 5.70
C LEU A 212 -13.65 3.54 7.11
N VAL A 213 -12.72 2.59 7.20
CA VAL A 213 -11.97 2.28 8.41
C VAL A 213 -10.50 2.54 8.12
N LEU A 214 -9.92 3.51 8.81
CA LEU A 214 -8.53 3.93 8.66
C LEU A 214 -7.69 3.26 9.75
N PHE A 215 -6.59 2.62 9.38
CA PHE A 215 -5.61 2.06 10.31
C PHE A 215 -4.34 2.91 10.21
N GLY A 216 -4.01 3.62 11.28
CA GLY A 216 -2.91 4.60 11.28
C GLY A 216 -2.02 4.53 12.50
N ASP A 217 -0.82 5.09 12.36
CA ASP A 217 0.14 5.23 13.45
C ASP A 217 0.47 6.71 13.64
N PRO A 218 0.11 7.32 14.78
CA PRO A 218 0.32 8.75 15.01
C PRO A 218 1.81 9.09 15.22
N ALA A 219 2.68 8.10 15.40
CA ALA A 219 4.12 8.30 15.52
C ALA A 219 4.85 8.28 14.16
N GLN A 220 4.15 7.97 13.06
CA GLN A 220 4.71 8.04 11.72
C GLN A 220 4.71 9.48 11.17
N LEU A 221 5.43 9.67 10.07
CA LEU A 221 5.47 10.97 9.39
C LEU A 221 4.19 11.22 8.61
N ALA A 222 3.65 12.42 8.74
CA ALA A 222 2.57 12.91 7.89
C ALA A 222 3.03 13.02 6.42
N PRO A 223 2.10 13.02 5.45
CA PRO A 223 2.41 13.19 4.04
C PRO A 223 3.21 14.47 3.76
N VAL A 224 4.14 14.38 2.81
CA VAL A 224 4.93 15.54 2.35
C VAL A 224 3.99 16.50 1.58
N ASN A 225 4.17 17.81 1.80
CA ASN A 225 3.38 18.90 1.16
C ASN A 225 1.98 19.16 1.74
N GLN A 226 1.70 18.76 2.97
CA GLN A 226 0.45 19.10 3.66
C GLN A 226 0.67 19.88 4.96
N SER A 227 -0.43 20.24 5.62
CA SER A 227 -0.48 20.99 6.87
C SER A 227 0.24 20.35 8.07
N GLY A 228 0.92 19.23 7.85
CA GLY A 228 1.60 18.48 8.91
C GLY A 228 0.67 17.62 9.78
N GLN A 229 -0.64 17.62 9.48
CA GLN A 229 -1.63 16.79 10.19
C GLN A 229 -2.02 15.59 9.33
N MET A 230 -2.16 14.43 9.97
CA MET A 230 -2.68 13.22 9.33
C MET A 230 -4.20 13.29 9.18
N VAL A 231 -4.75 12.65 8.17
CA VAL A 231 -6.20 12.68 7.88
C VAL A 231 -7.05 12.21 9.06
N PHE A 232 -6.61 11.23 9.83
CA PHE A 232 -7.35 10.73 10.98
C PHE A 232 -7.31 11.68 12.19
N GLU A 233 -6.31 12.56 12.28
CA GLU A 233 -6.25 13.57 13.35
C GLU A 233 -7.29 14.69 13.17
N LYS A 234 -7.79 14.83 11.94
CA LYS A 234 -8.86 15.78 11.60
C LYS A 234 -10.27 15.24 11.92
N LEU A 235 -10.38 13.95 12.22
CA LEU A 235 -11.65 13.35 12.61
C LEU A 235 -12.04 13.76 14.02
N GLU A 236 -13.35 13.81 14.28
CA GLU A 236 -13.90 14.02 15.63
C GLU A 236 -13.42 12.91 16.59
N PRO A 237 -13.18 13.23 17.88
CA PRO A 237 -12.63 12.26 18.84
C PRO A 237 -13.42 10.95 18.94
N GLU A 238 -14.75 11.01 18.78
CA GLU A 238 -15.64 9.83 18.83
C GLU A 238 -15.43 8.87 17.64
N LYS A 239 -14.80 9.37 16.57
CA LYS A 239 -14.45 8.58 15.39
C LYS A 239 -13.03 8.02 15.44
N GLN A 240 -12.30 8.30 16.52
CA GLN A 240 -10.93 7.83 16.73
C GLN A 240 -10.88 6.81 17.86
N ILE A 241 -10.37 5.63 17.59
CA ILE A 241 -10.17 4.57 18.57
C ILE A 241 -8.69 4.33 18.71
N THR A 242 -8.16 4.45 19.91
CA THR A 242 -6.73 4.32 20.18
C THR A 242 -6.42 2.97 20.79
N LEU A 243 -5.59 2.18 20.09
CA LEU A 243 -4.99 0.95 20.62
C LEU A 243 -3.78 1.33 21.48
N GLN A 244 -3.94 1.20 22.77
CA GLN A 244 -2.93 1.64 23.75
C GLN A 244 -1.88 0.55 24.01
N ARG A 245 -2.29 -0.72 23.97
CA ARG A 245 -1.42 -1.83 24.33
C ARG A 245 -0.50 -2.21 23.17
N VAL A 246 0.79 -2.09 23.40
CA VAL A 246 1.80 -2.59 22.47
C VAL A 246 2.11 -4.04 22.81
N HIS A 247 1.76 -4.96 21.90
CA HIS A 247 2.05 -6.39 22.05
C HIS A 247 3.48 -6.64 21.54
N ARG A 248 4.46 -6.51 22.43
CA ARG A 248 5.87 -6.76 22.08
C ARG A 248 6.18 -8.23 22.22
N GLN A 249 6.66 -8.85 21.15
CA GLN A 249 7.36 -10.13 21.24
C GLN A 249 8.77 -9.98 21.84
N ASP A 250 9.35 -8.76 21.79
CA ASP A 250 10.65 -8.39 22.35
C ASP A 250 10.51 -7.15 23.25
N ALA A 251 10.19 -7.38 24.53
CA ALA A 251 10.03 -6.30 25.51
C ALA A 251 11.30 -5.46 25.72
N ASP A 252 12.48 -6.00 25.36
CA ASP A 252 13.79 -5.39 25.57
C ASP A 252 14.48 -4.99 24.24
N ASN A 253 13.73 -4.53 23.23
CA ASN A 253 14.34 -4.11 21.98
C ASN A 253 14.70 -2.61 21.99
N PRO A 254 16.00 -2.25 22.11
CA PRO A 254 16.45 -0.87 22.20
C PRO A 254 16.09 -0.04 20.97
N ILE A 255 15.98 -0.67 19.79
CA ILE A 255 15.58 0.02 18.54
C ILE A 255 14.13 0.51 18.63
N LEU A 256 13.24 -0.27 19.24
CA LEU A 256 11.85 0.14 19.45
C LEU A 256 11.74 1.29 20.46
N ASP A 257 12.55 1.25 21.52
CA ASP A 257 12.56 2.33 22.50
C ASP A 257 13.08 3.63 21.89
N LEU A 258 14.15 3.58 21.09
CA LEU A 258 14.66 4.72 20.34
C LEU A 258 13.62 5.24 19.31
N ALA A 259 12.95 4.34 18.58
CA ALA A 259 11.91 4.72 17.64
C ALA A 259 10.69 5.37 18.33
N HIS A 260 10.31 4.89 19.51
CA HIS A 260 9.22 5.50 20.29
C HIS A 260 9.60 6.85 20.89
N ALA A 261 10.86 7.02 21.28
CA ALA A 261 11.36 8.29 21.81
C ALA A 261 11.31 9.40 20.74
N LEU A 262 11.55 9.08 19.47
CA LEU A 262 11.43 10.03 18.36
C LEU A 262 10.01 10.59 18.18
N GLY A 263 9.00 9.95 18.73
CA GLY A 263 7.62 10.45 18.73
C GLY A 263 7.33 11.51 19.80
N ASP A 264 8.29 11.81 20.69
CA ASP A 264 8.16 12.85 21.69
C ASP A 264 8.62 14.22 21.11
N PRO A 265 7.71 15.18 20.91
CA PRO A 265 8.06 16.49 20.37
C PRO A 265 8.98 17.31 21.28
N ALA A 266 9.10 16.93 22.55
CA ALA A 266 10.00 17.57 23.51
C ALA A 266 11.44 17.05 23.43
N LEU A 267 11.66 15.90 22.74
CA LEU A 267 12.99 15.31 22.63
C LEU A 267 13.87 16.09 21.66
N GLY A 268 14.94 16.70 22.20
CA GLY A 268 15.95 17.39 21.40
C GLY A 268 16.89 16.42 20.67
N PHE A 269 17.53 16.91 19.60
CA PHE A 269 18.48 16.11 18.83
C PHE A 269 19.64 15.60 19.71
N SER A 270 20.20 16.48 20.55
CA SER A 270 21.29 16.12 21.46
C SER A 270 20.88 15.06 22.51
N ASP A 271 19.62 15.12 22.97
CA ASP A 271 19.11 14.17 23.94
C ASP A 271 18.93 12.80 23.27
N PHE A 272 18.48 12.78 22.02
CA PHE A 272 18.37 11.57 21.23
C PHE A 272 19.73 10.91 20.92
N GLU A 273 20.77 11.73 20.58
CA GLU A 273 22.14 11.22 20.42
C GLU A 273 22.69 10.66 21.73
N ALA A 274 22.39 11.29 22.85
CA ALA A 274 22.76 10.78 24.17
C ALA A 274 22.07 9.42 24.49
N MET A 275 20.79 9.28 24.12
CA MET A 275 20.07 8.02 24.24
C MET A 275 20.69 6.92 23.38
N ILE A 276 21.02 7.18 22.12
CA ILE A 276 21.70 6.20 21.24
C ILE A 276 23.02 5.78 21.86
N SER A 277 23.82 6.74 22.34
CA SER A 277 25.12 6.49 22.99
C SER A 277 24.96 5.64 24.25
N HIS A 278 23.91 5.89 25.04
CA HIS A 278 23.59 5.12 26.23
C HIS A 278 23.24 3.66 25.91
N TYR A 279 22.40 3.44 24.90
CA TYR A 279 22.07 2.09 24.45
C TYR A 279 23.28 1.37 23.85
N ALA A 280 24.07 2.06 23.03
CA ALA A 280 25.27 1.46 22.42
C ALA A 280 26.33 1.01 23.46
N ALA A 281 26.35 1.65 24.63
CA ALA A 281 27.24 1.25 25.74
C ALA A 281 26.76 0.01 26.52
N ARG A 282 25.50 -0.40 26.36
CA ARG A 282 24.84 -1.45 27.16
C ARG A 282 24.28 -2.61 26.37
N ASP A 283 24.04 -2.42 25.09
CA ASP A 283 23.40 -3.40 24.23
C ASP A 283 24.14 -3.49 22.90
N GLU A 284 24.71 -4.65 22.61
CA GLU A 284 25.50 -4.93 21.41
C GLU A 284 24.68 -4.83 20.10
N ARG A 285 23.35 -4.81 20.20
CA ARG A 285 22.46 -4.62 19.06
C ARG A 285 22.44 -3.15 18.56
N VAL A 286 22.93 -2.21 19.36
CA VAL A 286 23.05 -0.80 19.01
C VAL A 286 24.52 -0.45 18.82
N VAL A 287 24.90 -0.14 17.61
CA VAL A 287 26.28 0.21 17.26
C VAL A 287 26.33 1.62 16.69
N LEU A 288 27.20 2.45 17.26
CA LEU A 288 27.54 3.76 16.73
C LEU A 288 28.67 3.63 15.71
N GLY A 289 28.38 3.83 14.44
CA GLY A 289 29.35 3.79 13.36
C GLY A 289 29.74 5.18 12.86
N GLN A 290 31.03 5.51 12.91
CA GLN A 290 31.55 6.74 12.27
C GLN A 290 31.71 6.58 10.76
N ARG A 291 31.69 5.37 10.24
CA ARG A 291 31.83 5.03 8.81
C ARG A 291 30.80 3.98 8.44
N VAL A 292 30.40 4.04 7.17
CA VAL A 292 29.52 3.03 6.59
C VAL A 292 30.32 1.71 6.51
N ASP A 293 29.82 0.70 7.21
CA ASP A 293 30.35 -0.66 7.15
C ASP A 293 29.65 -1.43 6.01
N VAL A 294 30.43 -1.81 5.00
CA VAL A 294 29.89 -2.45 3.79
C VAL A 294 29.35 -3.85 4.08
N ASP A 295 30.00 -4.60 4.94
CA ASP A 295 29.57 -5.95 5.32
C ASP A 295 28.26 -5.91 6.12
N LEU A 296 28.09 -4.89 6.94
CA LEU A 296 26.83 -4.65 7.65
C LEU A 296 25.73 -4.22 6.68
N MET A 297 26.04 -3.33 5.74
CA MET A 297 25.09 -2.90 4.71
C MET A 297 24.63 -4.04 3.79
N ALA A 298 25.51 -5.00 3.50
CA ALA A 298 25.16 -6.17 2.69
C ALA A 298 24.13 -7.08 3.38
N ARG A 299 24.06 -7.06 4.71
CA ARG A 299 23.23 -7.95 5.51
C ARG A 299 22.03 -7.27 6.18
N SER A 300 21.97 -5.95 6.16
CA SER A 300 20.99 -5.16 6.89
C SER A 300 20.39 -4.06 6.00
N PRO A 301 19.07 -3.78 6.11
CA PRO A 301 18.48 -2.66 5.40
C PRO A 301 19.07 -1.34 5.89
N VAL A 302 19.34 -0.44 4.95
CA VAL A 302 19.82 0.93 5.24
C VAL A 302 18.68 1.90 5.04
N LEU A 303 18.30 2.59 6.10
CA LEU A 303 17.26 3.60 6.03
C LEU A 303 17.89 4.95 5.74
N VAL A 304 17.35 5.64 4.75
CA VAL A 304 17.79 6.98 4.34
C VAL A 304 16.59 7.88 4.07
N TRP A 305 16.76 9.14 4.35
CA TRP A 305 15.70 10.12 4.16
C TRP A 305 15.58 10.62 2.72
N ARG A 306 16.70 10.80 2.00
CA ARG A 306 16.71 11.41 0.66
C ARG A 306 17.11 10.42 -0.43
N ASN A 307 16.40 10.43 -1.56
CA ASN A 307 16.78 9.65 -2.74
C ASN A 307 18.20 9.92 -3.22
N ALA A 308 18.66 11.18 -3.17
CA ALA A 308 20.04 11.53 -3.51
C ALA A 308 21.07 10.81 -2.61
N THR A 309 20.77 10.63 -1.32
CA THR A 309 21.61 9.86 -0.40
C THR A 309 21.55 8.37 -0.73
N ARG A 310 20.37 7.85 -1.03
CA ARG A 310 20.20 6.45 -1.48
C ARG A 310 21.04 6.15 -2.72
N ILE A 311 20.95 6.98 -3.75
CA ILE A 311 21.70 6.81 -4.99
C ILE A 311 23.21 6.83 -4.73
N ARG A 312 23.69 7.78 -3.90
CA ARG A 312 25.11 7.86 -3.52
C ARG A 312 25.59 6.62 -2.77
N LEU A 313 24.76 6.09 -1.84
CA LEU A 313 25.09 4.86 -1.10
C LEU A 313 25.11 3.65 -2.02
N ILE A 314 24.14 3.51 -2.93
CA ILE A 314 24.13 2.44 -3.93
C ILE A 314 25.40 2.51 -4.80
N SER A 315 25.76 3.68 -5.30
CA SER A 315 26.99 3.85 -6.10
C SER A 315 28.25 3.57 -5.30
N ALA A 316 28.29 3.95 -4.01
CA ALA A 316 29.41 3.64 -3.13
C ALA A 316 29.52 2.13 -2.85
N PHE A 317 28.39 1.49 -2.61
CA PHE A 317 28.30 0.04 -2.38
C PHE A 317 28.75 -0.74 -3.62
N ARG A 318 28.25 -0.39 -4.81
CA ARG A 318 28.66 -1.02 -6.07
C ARG A 318 30.15 -0.90 -6.32
N ARG A 319 30.77 0.25 -6.02
CA ARG A 319 32.22 0.45 -6.16
C ARG A 319 33.05 -0.45 -5.24
N VAL A 320 32.58 -0.75 -4.04
CA VAL A 320 33.28 -1.67 -3.12
C VAL A 320 33.33 -3.11 -3.67
N TYR A 321 32.31 -3.50 -4.44
CA TYR A 321 32.26 -4.80 -5.12
C TYR A 321 32.78 -4.77 -6.56
N ASP A 322 33.49 -3.69 -6.97
CA ASP A 322 34.00 -3.48 -8.33
C ASP A 322 32.93 -3.71 -9.41
N ALA A 323 31.67 -3.39 -9.08
CA ALA A 323 30.54 -3.57 -10.00
C ALA A 323 30.64 -2.55 -11.15
N PRO A 324 30.51 -3.00 -12.42
CA PRO A 324 30.48 -2.13 -13.58
C PRO A 324 29.32 -1.12 -13.48
N GLU A 325 29.51 0.11 -14.01
CA GLU A 325 28.44 1.12 -13.92
C GLU A 325 27.17 0.74 -14.70
N THR A 326 27.31 0.00 -15.78
CA THR A 326 26.25 -0.31 -16.76
C THR A 326 25.76 -1.75 -16.72
N GLU A 327 26.38 -2.62 -15.94
CA GLU A 327 26.06 -4.03 -15.87
C GLU A 327 25.64 -4.41 -14.44
N LEU A 328 24.78 -5.41 -14.34
CA LEU A 328 24.33 -5.95 -13.05
C LEU A 328 25.22 -7.15 -12.66
N LEU A 329 25.49 -7.27 -11.38
CA LEU A 329 26.16 -8.45 -10.84
C LEU A 329 25.14 -9.52 -10.45
N GLU A 330 25.54 -10.80 -10.57
CA GLU A 330 24.74 -11.91 -10.06
C GLU A 330 24.56 -11.78 -8.53
N GLY A 331 23.30 -11.86 -8.07
CA GLY A 331 22.95 -11.66 -6.67
C GLY A 331 22.71 -10.21 -6.26
N GLU A 332 22.86 -9.24 -7.16
CA GLU A 332 22.53 -7.84 -6.87
C GLU A 332 21.01 -7.68 -6.70
N PRO A 333 20.51 -7.12 -5.57
CA PRO A 333 19.09 -6.93 -5.37
C PRO A 333 18.53 -5.85 -6.29
N LEU A 334 17.45 -6.17 -6.97
CA LEU A 334 16.77 -5.28 -7.92
C LEU A 334 15.36 -4.98 -7.45
N ILE A 335 14.90 -3.77 -7.75
CA ILE A 335 13.51 -3.39 -7.62
C ILE A 335 12.90 -3.34 -9.01
N CYS A 336 11.89 -4.15 -9.25
CA CYS A 336 11.08 -4.08 -10.46
C CYS A 336 10.14 -2.87 -10.38
N ASP A 337 10.34 -1.91 -11.28
CA ASP A 337 9.45 -0.76 -11.43
C ASP A 337 8.74 -0.85 -12.78
N GLY A 338 7.39 -0.87 -12.75
CA GLY A 338 6.57 -0.81 -13.95
C GLY A 338 6.47 -2.10 -14.78
N ILE A 339 6.78 -3.28 -14.24
CA ILE A 339 6.56 -4.55 -14.97
C ILE A 339 5.09 -4.96 -14.92
N GLU A 340 4.49 -5.09 -16.10
CA GLU A 340 3.21 -5.74 -16.30
C GLU A 340 3.41 -7.23 -16.60
N LEU A 341 2.99 -8.09 -15.68
CA LEU A 341 3.00 -9.52 -15.92
C LEU A 341 1.81 -9.96 -16.79
N PRO A 342 2.01 -10.93 -17.69
CA PRO A 342 0.92 -11.58 -18.41
C PRO A 342 -0.18 -12.07 -17.46
N LEU A 343 -1.44 -12.02 -17.89
CA LEU A 343 -2.60 -12.44 -17.07
C LEU A 343 -2.42 -13.81 -16.42
N LYS A 344 -1.85 -14.76 -17.15
CA LYS A 344 -1.54 -16.12 -16.65
C LYS A 344 -0.51 -16.15 -15.51
N HIS A 345 0.29 -15.11 -15.35
CA HIS A 345 1.32 -15.00 -14.32
C HIS A 345 0.96 -14.00 -13.21
N ARG A 346 -0.17 -13.29 -13.30
CA ARG A 346 -0.57 -12.30 -12.27
C ARG A 346 -0.70 -12.93 -10.87
N LYS A 347 -1.07 -14.22 -10.79
CA LYS A 347 -1.11 -14.95 -9.51
C LYS A 347 0.27 -15.22 -8.91
N LYS A 348 1.33 -15.17 -9.73
CA LYS A 348 2.74 -15.36 -9.31
C LYS A 348 3.46 -14.03 -9.03
N ARG A 349 2.75 -12.92 -9.03
CA ARG A 349 3.35 -11.59 -8.79
C ARG A 349 4.02 -11.49 -7.41
N LEU A 350 3.58 -12.29 -6.46
CA LEU A 350 4.20 -12.43 -5.13
C LEU A 350 5.61 -13.01 -5.16
N ASP A 351 5.97 -13.74 -6.22
CA ASP A 351 7.29 -14.37 -6.35
C ASP A 351 8.36 -13.42 -6.91
N LEU A 352 7.98 -12.20 -7.29
CA LEU A 352 8.86 -11.18 -7.89
C LEU A 352 9.09 -9.95 -6.99
N GLU A 353 8.46 -9.91 -5.84
CA GLU A 353 8.67 -8.93 -4.78
C GLU A 353 9.52 -9.56 -3.67
#